data_602eed92cb42416c3786a6d9250b8627
#
_entry.id   602eed92cb42416c3786a6d9250b8627
#
_cell.length_a   1.000
_cell.length_b   1.000
_cell.length_c   1.000
_cell.angle_alpha   90.00
_cell.angle_beta   90.00
_cell.angle_gamma   90.00
#
_symmetry.space_group_name_H-M   'P 1'
#
loop_
_entity.id
_entity.type
_entity.pdbx_description
1 polymer ?
#
loop_
_entity_poly.entity_id
_entity_poly.type
_entity_poly.pdbx_seq_one_letter_code
_entity_poly.pdbx_strand_id
1 'polypeptide(L)'
;TQSERVSDEYKAYLIPEIIRFYQKKGEMLVIEPYLNEVDIRNMTLENQCYMEEMLIETHQFDRAFQLVHHYGYDRLGSRAGVELCSYEITEHSFEENDYLLGMAQNCFLHEKYNDVILIYLCKFFQGPTKQMAAIWKAAREFEIDTFDLEERIITQMLYSTDYVDEIVNAY
;
A
#
# COMPACT_ATOMS: atom_id res chain seq x y z
N THR A 1 36.77 -27.67 9.86
CA THR A 1 35.80 -27.02 10.75
C THR A 1 34.55 -26.74 9.93
N GLN A 2 33.56 -27.63 10.04
CA GLN A 2 32.20 -27.37 9.54
C GLN A 2 31.64 -26.19 10.37
N SER A 3 31.63 -25.02 9.82
CA SER A 3 30.78 -23.94 10.31
C SER A 3 29.35 -24.46 10.17
N GLU A 4 28.70 -24.79 11.28
CA GLU A 4 27.29 -25.14 11.32
C GLU A 4 26.55 -24.01 10.62
N ARG A 5 26.06 -24.25 9.41
CA ARG A 5 25.11 -23.36 8.74
C ARG A 5 23.86 -23.41 9.62
N VAL A 6 23.59 -22.29 10.28
CA VAL A 6 22.32 -22.08 10.96
C VAL A 6 21.22 -22.37 9.95
N SER A 7 20.29 -23.28 10.28
CA SER A 7 19.21 -23.66 9.36
C SER A 7 18.36 -22.44 9.00
N ASP A 8 17.84 -22.43 7.79
CA ASP A 8 16.99 -21.30 7.34
C ASP A 8 15.75 -21.14 8.22
N GLU A 9 15.22 -22.22 8.78
CA GLU A 9 14.14 -22.19 9.78
C GLU A 9 14.55 -21.42 11.05
N TYR A 10 15.77 -21.65 11.54
CA TYR A 10 16.27 -20.96 12.72
C TYR A 10 16.54 -19.47 12.44
N LYS A 11 17.03 -19.14 11.25
CA LYS A 11 17.16 -17.76 10.80
C LYS A 11 15.83 -17.04 10.70
N ALA A 12 14.82 -17.69 10.12
CA ALA A 12 13.47 -17.15 9.99
C ALA A 12 12.83 -16.82 11.35
N TYR A 13 13.22 -17.50 12.42
CA TYR A 13 12.78 -17.20 13.78
C TYR A 13 13.64 -16.11 14.46
N LEU A 14 14.95 -16.20 14.36
CA LEU A 14 15.88 -15.36 15.12
C LEU A 14 16.04 -13.95 14.53
N ILE A 15 16.07 -13.82 13.20
CA ILE A 15 16.33 -12.54 12.54
C ILE A 15 15.27 -11.48 12.87
N PRO A 16 13.96 -11.76 12.85
CA PRO A 16 12.96 -10.78 13.27
C PRO A 16 13.19 -10.25 14.70
N GLU A 17 13.62 -11.10 15.63
CA GLU A 17 13.90 -10.70 17.01
C GLU A 17 15.13 -9.80 17.11
N ILE A 18 16.18 -10.09 16.34
CA ILE A 18 17.38 -9.24 16.25
C ILE A 18 16.99 -7.86 15.69
N ILE A 19 16.20 -7.84 14.62
CA ILE A 19 15.76 -6.59 13.99
C ILE A 19 14.91 -5.77 14.97
N ARG A 20 13.95 -6.37 15.69
CA ARG A 20 13.16 -5.69 16.72
C ARG A 20 14.02 -5.06 17.82
N PHE A 21 15.09 -5.76 18.20
CA PHE A 21 16.04 -5.26 19.19
C PHE A 21 16.77 -3.99 18.71
N TYR A 22 17.29 -3.99 17.49
CA TYR A 22 18.00 -2.84 16.92
C TYR A 22 17.04 -1.69 16.55
N GLN A 23 15.84 -2.00 16.07
CA GLN A 23 14.81 -0.99 15.83
C GLN A 23 14.45 -0.21 17.10
N LYS A 24 14.27 -0.91 18.24
CA LYS A 24 14.02 -0.27 19.55
C LYS A 24 15.16 0.63 19.99
N LYS A 25 16.38 0.39 19.54
CA LYS A 25 17.55 1.24 19.79
C LYS A 25 17.70 2.40 18.80
N GLY A 26 16.90 2.44 17.74
CA GLY A 26 17.04 3.40 16.65
C GLY A 26 18.25 3.14 15.74
N GLU A 27 18.83 1.93 15.77
CA GLU A 27 20.02 1.54 15.02
C GLU A 27 19.66 0.95 13.64
N MET A 28 18.96 1.72 12.81
CA MET A 28 18.39 1.26 11.53
C MET A 28 19.45 0.77 10.53
N LEU A 29 20.66 1.36 10.51
CA LEU A 29 21.74 0.93 9.62
C LEU A 29 22.24 -0.49 9.90
N VAL A 30 22.06 -0.99 11.13
CA VAL A 30 22.45 -2.35 11.51
C VAL A 30 21.43 -3.38 11.03
N ILE A 31 20.19 -2.96 10.77
CA ILE A 31 19.08 -3.85 10.39
C ILE A 31 19.23 -4.37 8.94
N GLU A 32 19.67 -3.53 8.03
CA GLU A 32 19.71 -3.83 6.61
C GLU A 32 20.45 -5.14 6.24
N PRO A 33 21.64 -5.47 6.79
CA PRO A 33 22.29 -6.74 6.53
C PRO A 33 21.45 -7.95 6.92
N TYR A 34 20.72 -7.89 8.04
CA TYR A 34 19.86 -8.98 8.49
C TYR A 34 18.64 -9.19 7.58
N LEU A 35 18.07 -8.11 7.03
CA LEU A 35 17.01 -8.21 6.04
C LEU A 35 17.44 -8.98 4.79
N ASN A 36 18.73 -8.91 4.44
CA ASN A 36 19.28 -9.59 3.26
C ASN A 36 19.64 -11.07 3.51
N GLU A 37 19.75 -11.51 4.76
CA GLU A 37 20.20 -12.86 5.12
C GLU A 37 19.09 -13.90 5.17
N VAL A 38 17.82 -13.49 5.11
CA VAL A 38 16.69 -14.39 5.34
C VAL A 38 15.69 -14.36 4.19
N ASP A 39 15.15 -15.54 3.88
CA ASP A 39 13.98 -15.64 3.01
C ASP A 39 12.70 -15.40 3.84
N ILE A 40 12.12 -14.21 3.67
CA ILE A 40 10.92 -13.77 4.40
C ILE A 40 9.75 -14.72 4.17
N ARG A 41 9.68 -15.38 3.00
CA ARG A 41 8.61 -16.34 2.65
C ARG A 41 8.54 -17.56 3.58
N ASN A 42 9.63 -17.88 4.26
CA ASN A 42 9.72 -18.98 5.21
C ASN A 42 9.32 -18.60 6.64
N MET A 43 8.89 -17.36 6.87
CA MET A 43 8.49 -16.85 8.17
C MET A 43 7.00 -17.08 8.47
N THR A 44 6.63 -16.93 9.73
CA THR A 44 5.22 -16.81 10.12
C THR A 44 4.60 -15.55 9.50
N LEU A 45 3.28 -15.54 9.33
CA LEU A 45 2.56 -14.39 8.77
C LEU A 45 2.86 -13.08 9.52
N GLU A 46 2.90 -13.12 10.84
CA GLU A 46 3.23 -11.96 11.67
C GLU A 46 4.63 -11.42 11.38
N ASN A 47 5.62 -12.31 11.30
CA ASN A 47 6.98 -11.93 11.00
C ASN A 47 7.13 -11.45 9.55
N GLN A 48 6.41 -12.04 8.60
CA GLN A 48 6.38 -11.56 7.22
C GLN A 48 5.90 -10.11 7.14
N CYS A 49 4.76 -9.78 7.77
CA CYS A 49 4.23 -8.42 7.80
C CYS A 49 5.22 -7.44 8.45
N TYR A 50 5.82 -7.84 9.57
CA TYR A 50 6.83 -7.03 10.22
C TYR A 50 8.07 -6.77 9.35
N MET A 51 8.55 -7.80 8.63
CA MET A 51 9.70 -7.66 7.72
C MET A 51 9.39 -6.81 6.50
N GLU A 52 8.15 -6.90 5.98
CA GLU A 52 7.67 -6.03 4.90
C GLU A 52 7.70 -4.55 5.34
N GLU A 53 7.23 -4.25 6.56
CA GLU A 53 7.32 -2.91 7.14
C GLU A 53 8.77 -2.44 7.29
N MET A 54 9.68 -3.32 7.74
CA MET A 54 11.10 -3.00 7.87
C MET A 54 11.78 -2.74 6.51
N LEU A 55 11.39 -3.46 5.47
CA LEU A 55 11.86 -3.18 4.10
C LEU A 55 11.44 -1.78 3.64
N ILE A 56 10.20 -1.36 3.96
CA ILE A 56 9.71 -0.02 3.63
C ILE A 56 10.46 1.04 4.45
N GLU A 57 10.61 0.85 5.77
CA GLU A 57 11.34 1.78 6.64
C GLU A 57 12.83 1.92 6.25
N THR A 58 13.43 0.90 5.66
CA THR A 58 14.81 0.93 5.14
C THR A 58 14.89 1.31 3.65
N HIS A 59 13.79 1.79 3.07
CA HIS A 59 13.68 2.20 1.66
C HIS A 59 14.03 1.11 0.64
N GLN A 60 13.81 -0.16 0.98
CA GLN A 60 13.95 -1.30 0.06
C GLN A 60 12.59 -1.59 -0.62
N PHE A 61 12.03 -0.58 -1.27
CA PHE A 61 10.66 -0.59 -1.81
C PHE A 61 10.43 -1.70 -2.84
N ASP A 62 11.39 -1.93 -3.76
CA ASP A 62 11.25 -2.99 -4.78
C ASP A 62 11.05 -4.38 -4.15
N ARG A 63 11.78 -4.66 -3.08
CA ARG A 63 11.64 -5.93 -2.36
C ARG A 63 10.34 -6.02 -1.60
N ALA A 64 9.95 -4.93 -0.94
CA ALA A 64 8.67 -4.84 -0.24
C ALA A 64 7.52 -5.05 -1.24
N PHE A 65 7.57 -4.40 -2.40
CA PHE A 65 6.55 -4.53 -3.44
C PHE A 65 6.45 -5.95 -3.98
N GLN A 66 7.57 -6.63 -4.24
CA GLN A 66 7.55 -8.04 -4.67
C GLN A 66 6.87 -8.96 -3.66
N LEU A 67 7.11 -8.74 -2.36
CA LEU A 67 6.46 -9.53 -1.30
C LEU A 67 4.97 -9.22 -1.21
N VAL A 68 4.60 -7.95 -1.21
CA VAL A 68 3.19 -7.52 -1.18
C VAL A 68 2.45 -8.00 -2.42
N HIS A 69 3.09 -7.95 -3.60
CA HIS A 69 2.52 -8.49 -4.83
C HIS A 69 2.26 -10.00 -4.75
N HIS A 70 3.13 -10.74 -4.05
CA HIS A 70 2.98 -12.18 -3.90
C HIS A 70 1.90 -12.56 -2.86
N TYR A 71 1.82 -11.82 -1.75
CA TYR A 71 0.96 -12.17 -0.61
C TYR A 71 -0.33 -11.36 -0.49
N GLY A 72 -0.46 -10.26 -1.20
CA GLY A 72 -1.57 -9.33 -1.12
C GLY A 72 -1.27 -8.10 -0.25
N TYR A 73 -1.76 -6.95 -0.68
CA TYR A 73 -1.52 -5.65 -0.07
C TYR A 73 -2.43 -5.33 1.12
N ASP A 74 -3.51 -6.06 1.29
CA ASP A 74 -4.44 -5.97 2.42
C ASP A 74 -3.80 -6.37 3.77
N ARG A 75 -2.63 -6.98 3.73
CA ARG A 75 -1.84 -7.39 4.89
C ARG A 75 -0.93 -6.30 5.45
N LEU A 76 -0.64 -5.27 4.67
CA LEU A 76 0.23 -4.17 5.11
C LEU A 76 -0.44 -3.35 6.22
N GLY A 77 0.35 -2.96 7.21
CA GLY A 77 -0.01 -1.90 8.13
C GLY A 77 -0.34 -0.61 7.35
N SER A 78 -1.32 0.13 7.82
CA SER A 78 -1.89 1.25 7.06
C SER A 78 -0.87 2.30 6.62
N ARG A 79 0.13 2.61 7.47
CA ARG A 79 1.19 3.58 7.16
C ARG A 79 2.15 3.05 6.10
N ALA A 80 2.63 1.83 6.27
CA ALA A 80 3.53 1.18 5.33
C ALA A 80 2.86 0.99 3.96
N GLY A 81 1.57 0.63 3.94
CA GLY A 81 0.79 0.52 2.72
C GLY A 81 0.70 1.83 1.94
N VAL A 82 0.44 2.94 2.63
CA VAL A 82 0.41 4.28 2.01
C VAL A 82 1.78 4.66 1.43
N GLU A 83 2.85 4.43 2.18
CA GLU A 83 4.21 4.78 1.76
C GLU A 83 4.63 3.98 0.52
N LEU A 84 4.44 2.66 0.55
CA LEU A 84 4.73 1.79 -0.58
C LEU A 84 3.89 2.12 -1.81
N CYS A 85 2.58 2.29 -1.64
CA CYS A 85 1.67 2.62 -2.73
C CYS A 85 2.03 3.95 -3.39
N SER A 86 2.35 4.96 -2.59
CA SER A 86 2.76 6.28 -3.10
C SER A 86 4.08 6.23 -3.85
N TYR A 87 5.05 5.45 -3.35
CA TYR A 87 6.31 5.24 -4.02
C TYR A 87 6.11 4.57 -5.40
N GLU A 88 5.38 3.46 -5.44
CA GLU A 88 5.12 2.73 -6.68
C GLU A 88 4.35 3.55 -7.72
N ILE A 89 3.36 4.34 -7.29
CA ILE A 89 2.64 5.26 -8.18
C ILE A 89 3.62 6.29 -8.78
N THR A 90 4.51 6.84 -7.97
CA THR A 90 5.46 7.86 -8.40
C THR A 90 6.50 7.29 -9.36
N GLU A 91 7.05 6.11 -9.08
CA GLU A 91 8.03 5.43 -9.94
C GLU A 91 7.46 5.04 -11.30
N HIS A 92 6.20 4.62 -11.35
CA HIS A 92 5.51 4.29 -12.60
C HIS A 92 4.88 5.51 -13.31
N SER A 93 5.26 6.73 -12.92
CA SER A 93 4.85 7.98 -13.58
C SER A 93 3.34 8.13 -13.76
N PHE A 94 2.56 7.66 -12.80
CA PHE A 94 1.09 7.64 -12.85
C PHE A 94 0.51 6.87 -14.05
N GLU A 95 1.15 5.81 -14.49
CA GLU A 95 0.58 4.89 -15.46
C GLU A 95 -0.57 4.07 -14.85
N GLU A 96 -1.61 3.81 -15.66
CA GLU A 96 -2.72 2.97 -15.24
C GLU A 96 -2.22 1.54 -15.00
N ASN A 97 -2.46 1.01 -13.79
CA ASN A 97 -2.07 -0.32 -13.39
C ASN A 97 -3.10 -0.89 -12.42
N ASP A 98 -3.77 -1.97 -12.80
CA ASP A 98 -4.84 -2.59 -12.02
C ASP A 98 -4.42 -2.98 -10.61
N TYR A 99 -3.18 -3.44 -10.43
CA TYR A 99 -2.67 -3.81 -9.12
C TYR A 99 -2.44 -2.58 -8.23
N LEU A 100 -1.81 -1.54 -8.76
CA LEU A 100 -1.62 -0.26 -8.05
C LEU A 100 -2.96 0.40 -7.75
N LEU A 101 -3.91 0.30 -8.68
CA LEU A 101 -5.26 0.81 -8.46
C LEU A 101 -5.95 0.08 -7.29
N GLY A 102 -5.80 -1.24 -7.21
CA GLY A 102 -6.28 -2.05 -6.08
C GLY A 102 -5.62 -1.66 -4.76
N MET A 103 -4.30 -1.45 -4.74
CA MET A 103 -3.58 -0.95 -3.55
C MET A 103 -4.08 0.43 -3.11
N ALA A 104 -4.18 1.37 -4.06
CA ALA A 104 -4.66 2.72 -3.79
C ALA A 104 -6.09 2.72 -3.24
N GLN A 105 -6.98 1.92 -3.84
CA GLN A 105 -8.34 1.74 -3.36
C GLN A 105 -8.38 1.14 -1.96
N ASN A 106 -7.55 0.14 -1.67
CA ASN A 106 -7.44 -0.45 -0.34
C ASN A 106 -7.01 0.57 0.70
N CYS A 107 -6.00 1.38 0.41
CA CYS A 107 -5.58 2.48 1.28
C CYS A 107 -6.73 3.46 1.54
N PHE A 108 -7.47 3.83 0.50
CA PHE A 108 -8.60 4.75 0.61
C PHE A 108 -9.74 4.17 1.48
N LEU A 109 -10.09 2.91 1.30
CA LEU A 109 -11.15 2.23 2.06
C LEU A 109 -10.80 2.10 3.55
N HIS A 110 -9.53 2.06 3.92
CA HIS A 110 -9.05 2.05 5.30
C HIS A 110 -8.78 3.46 5.86
N GLU A 111 -9.20 4.50 5.15
CA GLU A 111 -8.99 5.91 5.55
C GLU A 111 -7.50 6.26 5.76
N LYS A 112 -6.62 5.60 5.01
CA LYS A 112 -5.16 5.76 5.05
C LYS A 112 -4.64 6.07 3.66
N TYR A 113 -4.58 7.35 3.32
CA TYR A 113 -4.17 7.84 2.02
C TYR A 113 -3.51 9.21 2.13
N ASN A 114 -2.83 9.59 1.08
CA ASN A 114 -2.26 10.91 0.90
C ASN A 114 -2.68 11.50 -0.46
N ASP A 115 -2.17 12.67 -0.80
CA ASP A 115 -2.44 13.37 -2.04
C ASP A 115 -2.05 12.56 -3.28
N VAL A 116 -0.92 11.85 -3.27
CA VAL A 116 -0.47 11.00 -4.39
C VAL A 116 -1.51 9.91 -4.70
N ILE A 117 -1.99 9.23 -3.68
CA ILE A 117 -3.02 8.17 -3.81
C ILE A 117 -4.34 8.76 -4.30
N LEU A 118 -4.76 9.92 -3.77
CA LEU A 118 -6.00 10.57 -4.19
C LEU A 118 -5.93 11.03 -5.66
N ILE A 119 -4.82 11.64 -6.09
CA ILE A 119 -4.62 12.03 -7.48
C ILE A 119 -4.71 10.82 -8.42
N TYR A 120 -4.06 9.72 -8.03
CA TYR A 120 -4.08 8.48 -8.81
C TYR A 120 -5.51 7.91 -8.94
N LEU A 121 -6.25 7.86 -7.84
CA LEU A 121 -7.64 7.40 -7.82
C LEU A 121 -8.56 8.33 -8.63
N CYS A 122 -8.41 9.64 -8.52
CA CYS A 122 -9.18 10.60 -9.33
C CYS A 122 -8.97 10.37 -10.83
N LYS A 123 -7.75 10.03 -11.23
CA LYS A 123 -7.40 9.85 -12.63
C LYS A 123 -7.86 8.50 -13.19
N PHE A 124 -7.70 7.41 -12.44
CA PHE A 124 -7.82 6.05 -12.99
C PHE A 124 -8.97 5.22 -12.40
N PHE A 125 -9.49 5.57 -11.22
CA PHE A 125 -10.50 4.73 -10.59
C PHE A 125 -11.81 4.72 -11.40
N GLN A 126 -12.23 3.53 -11.79
CA GLN A 126 -13.48 3.25 -12.47
C GLN A 126 -14.22 2.16 -11.69
N GLY A 127 -15.17 2.57 -10.87
CA GLY A 127 -15.88 1.65 -9.99
C GLY A 127 -17.29 2.16 -9.67
N PRO A 128 -17.91 1.63 -8.61
CA PRO A 128 -19.24 2.07 -8.20
C PRO A 128 -19.30 3.58 -7.95
N THR A 129 -20.39 4.21 -8.41
CA THR A 129 -20.59 5.67 -8.31
C THR A 129 -20.41 6.20 -6.89
N LYS A 130 -20.86 5.46 -5.89
CA LYS A 130 -20.70 5.82 -4.47
C LYS A 130 -19.21 5.95 -4.05
N GLN A 131 -18.38 5.04 -4.52
CA GLN A 131 -16.93 5.09 -4.23
C GLN A 131 -16.26 6.25 -4.98
N MET A 132 -16.62 6.47 -6.25
CA MET A 132 -16.12 7.62 -7.02
C MET A 132 -16.52 8.95 -6.37
N ALA A 133 -17.75 9.08 -5.90
CA ALA A 133 -18.23 10.27 -5.18
C ALA A 133 -17.46 10.50 -3.86
N ALA A 134 -17.15 9.43 -3.12
CA ALA A 134 -16.35 9.52 -1.91
C ALA A 134 -14.89 9.98 -2.21
N ILE A 135 -14.28 9.45 -3.26
CA ILE A 135 -12.94 9.86 -3.73
C ILE A 135 -12.96 11.33 -4.16
N TRP A 136 -13.94 11.72 -4.96
CA TRP A 136 -14.11 13.10 -5.41
C TRP A 136 -14.27 14.08 -4.24
N LYS A 137 -15.09 13.73 -3.25
CA LYS A 137 -15.27 14.55 -2.04
C LYS A 137 -13.97 14.69 -1.25
N ALA A 138 -13.27 13.58 -1.01
CA ALA A 138 -11.98 13.61 -0.32
C ALA A 138 -10.94 14.47 -1.08
N ALA A 139 -10.84 14.32 -2.40
CA ALA A 139 -9.92 15.11 -3.22
C ALA A 139 -10.22 16.61 -3.14
N ARG A 140 -11.50 17.01 -3.12
CA ARG A 140 -11.90 18.42 -2.93
C ARG A 140 -11.53 18.96 -1.55
N GLU A 141 -11.65 18.16 -0.50
CA GLU A 141 -11.24 18.54 0.86
C GLU A 141 -9.71 18.78 0.94
N PHE A 142 -8.93 18.08 0.13
CA PHE A 142 -7.48 18.25 0.00
C PHE A 142 -7.08 19.27 -1.08
N GLU A 143 -8.03 19.96 -1.72
CA GLU A 143 -7.79 20.91 -2.82
C GLU A 143 -7.02 20.29 -4.01
N ILE A 144 -7.27 19.01 -4.27
CA ILE A 144 -6.63 18.23 -5.34
C ILE A 144 -7.47 18.33 -6.62
N ASP A 145 -6.78 18.34 -7.77
CA ASP A 145 -7.41 18.25 -9.08
C ASP A 145 -8.15 16.89 -9.21
N THR A 146 -9.44 16.96 -9.47
CA THR A 146 -10.30 15.78 -9.63
C THR A 146 -10.38 15.28 -11.07
N PHE A 147 -9.67 15.91 -12.00
CA PHE A 147 -9.68 15.58 -13.43
C PHE A 147 -11.11 15.47 -13.97
N ASP A 148 -11.42 14.40 -14.71
CA ASP A 148 -12.72 14.08 -15.26
C ASP A 148 -13.63 13.24 -14.32
N LEU A 149 -13.23 13.05 -13.06
CA LEU A 149 -13.93 12.17 -12.12
C LEU A 149 -15.38 12.59 -11.91
N GLU A 150 -15.64 13.91 -11.80
CA GLU A 150 -17.02 14.44 -11.65
C GLU A 150 -17.88 14.12 -12.88
N GLU A 151 -17.32 14.27 -14.09
CA GLU A 151 -18.02 13.94 -15.35
C GLU A 151 -18.33 12.44 -15.42
N ARG A 152 -17.41 11.58 -15.00
CA ARG A 152 -17.62 10.13 -14.93
C ARG A 152 -18.72 9.75 -13.94
N ILE A 153 -18.79 10.41 -12.79
CA ILE A 153 -19.85 10.24 -11.80
C ILE A 153 -21.19 10.59 -12.43
N ILE A 154 -21.31 11.80 -13.01
CA ILE A 154 -22.54 12.28 -13.66
C ILE A 154 -22.98 11.34 -14.79
N THR A 155 -22.03 10.87 -15.59
CA THR A 155 -22.32 9.94 -16.69
C THR A 155 -22.91 8.63 -16.19
N GLN A 156 -22.34 8.05 -15.13
CA GLN A 156 -22.90 6.82 -14.53
C GLN A 156 -24.30 7.04 -13.96
N MET A 157 -24.57 8.22 -13.37
CA MET A 157 -25.89 8.57 -12.86
C MET A 157 -26.95 8.60 -13.95
N LEU A 158 -26.62 9.13 -15.13
CA LEU A 158 -27.57 9.22 -16.25
C LEU A 158 -27.99 7.84 -16.79
N TYR A 159 -27.14 6.83 -16.60
CA TYR A 159 -27.39 5.46 -17.05
C TYR A 159 -27.92 4.52 -15.96
N SER A 160 -28.01 4.97 -14.70
CA SER A 160 -28.46 4.16 -13.58
C SER A 160 -29.41 4.95 -12.69
N THR A 161 -30.69 4.55 -12.65
CA THR A 161 -31.72 5.20 -11.83
C THR A 161 -31.57 4.94 -10.33
N ASP A 162 -30.70 4.00 -9.92
CA ASP A 162 -30.61 3.55 -8.54
C ASP A 162 -29.72 4.43 -7.64
N TYR A 163 -29.04 5.44 -8.21
CA TYR A 163 -28.02 6.22 -7.50
C TYR A 163 -28.34 7.70 -7.26
N VAL A 164 -29.53 8.16 -7.66
CA VAL A 164 -29.91 9.59 -7.57
C VAL A 164 -29.89 10.08 -6.13
N ASP A 165 -30.37 9.26 -5.17
CA ASP A 165 -30.47 9.64 -3.76
C ASP A 165 -29.08 9.65 -3.06
N GLU A 166 -28.16 8.77 -3.48
CA GLU A 166 -26.80 8.71 -2.90
C GLU A 166 -25.95 9.92 -3.29
N ILE A 167 -26.22 10.52 -4.42
CA ILE A 167 -25.46 11.64 -4.96
C ILE A 167 -25.99 12.97 -4.48
N VAL A 168 -27.31 13.13 -4.39
CA VAL A 168 -27.93 14.33 -3.79
C VAL A 168 -27.42 14.53 -2.35
N ASN A 169 -27.08 13.46 -1.64
CA ASN A 169 -26.49 13.52 -0.28
C ASN A 169 -24.97 13.75 -0.27
N ALA A 170 -24.27 13.65 -1.42
CA ALA A 170 -22.82 13.88 -1.54
C ALA A 170 -22.48 15.31 -2.01
N TYR A 171 -23.47 16.04 -2.59
CA TYR A 171 -23.39 17.45 -2.95
C TYR A 171 -23.98 18.32 -1.85
#